data_7179b114e16e38a50be26375433989d4
#
_entry.id   7179b114e16e38a50be26375433989d4
#
_cell.length_a   1.000
_cell.length_b   1.000
_cell.length_c   1.000
_cell.angle_alpha   90.00
_cell.angle_beta   90.00
_cell.angle_gamma   90.00
#
_symmetry.space_group_name_H-M   'P 1'
#
loop_
_entity.id
_entity.type
_entity.pdbx_description
1 polymer ?
#
loop_
_entity_poly.entity_id
_entity_poly.type
_entity_poly.pdbx_seq_one_letter_code
_entity_poly.pdbx_strand_id
1 'polypeptide(L)'
;VVFAWAMGITQQTNGVNNVLSIANTALITGNAGKIGAGTMPIRGHSNVQGFGSMGVTVKHGEEIKQALSKLLGKPLNETPGYHTRDLIAAAELGKINTLFCLGGNLYA
;
A
#
# COMPACT_ATOMS: atom_id res chain seq x y z
N VAL A 1 6.86 -21.61 -15.78
CA VAL A 1 7.31 -20.20 -15.96
C VAL A 1 6.78 -19.36 -14.83
N VAL A 2 7.56 -18.39 -14.33
CA VAL A 2 7.11 -17.38 -13.39
C VAL A 2 6.95 -16.06 -14.13
N PHE A 3 5.77 -15.44 -14.01
CA PHE A 3 5.48 -14.12 -14.55
C PHE A 3 5.79 -13.08 -13.48
N ALA A 4 6.88 -12.36 -13.64
CA ALA A 4 7.30 -11.32 -12.70
C ALA A 4 7.03 -9.93 -13.30
N TRP A 5 6.52 -9.00 -12.49
CA TRP A 5 6.35 -7.60 -12.87
C TRP A 5 6.51 -6.67 -11.68
N ALA A 6 6.80 -5.43 -11.96
CA ALA A 6 6.95 -4.39 -10.95
C ALA A 6 5.98 -3.22 -11.22
N MET A 7 6.20 -2.11 -10.54
CA MET A 7 5.28 -0.96 -10.51
C MET A 7 5.04 -0.31 -11.86
N GLY A 8 5.95 -0.45 -12.83
CA GLY A 8 5.76 0.07 -14.20
C GLY A 8 4.51 -0.50 -14.90
N ILE A 9 4.09 -1.71 -14.55
CA ILE A 9 2.86 -2.32 -15.06
C ILE A 9 1.61 -1.73 -14.39
N THR A 10 1.70 -1.37 -13.11
CA THR A 10 0.55 -0.95 -12.30
C THR A 10 0.39 0.57 -12.22
N GLN A 11 1.45 1.35 -12.38
CA GLN A 11 1.43 2.82 -12.33
C GLN A 11 1.03 3.44 -13.67
N GLN A 12 -0.10 3.00 -14.21
CA GLN A 12 -0.67 3.44 -15.48
C GLN A 12 -2.18 3.46 -15.38
N THR A 13 -2.83 4.20 -16.26
CA THR A 13 -4.30 4.27 -16.35
C THR A 13 -4.96 2.90 -16.43
N ASN A 14 -4.34 1.97 -17.17
CA ASN A 14 -4.84 0.60 -17.34
C ASN A 14 -4.15 -0.43 -16.42
N GLY A 15 -3.56 -0.01 -15.31
CA GLY A 15 -2.77 -0.88 -14.43
C GLY A 15 -3.51 -2.13 -13.97
N VAL A 16 -4.78 -2.03 -13.62
CA VAL A 16 -5.61 -3.20 -13.24
C VAL A 16 -5.76 -4.18 -14.40
N ASN A 17 -6.08 -3.69 -15.60
CA ASN A 17 -6.25 -4.53 -16.78
C ASN A 17 -4.93 -5.22 -17.18
N ASN A 18 -3.81 -4.53 -17.01
CA ASN A 18 -2.48 -5.11 -17.26
C ASN A 18 -2.22 -6.31 -16.32
N VAL A 19 -2.51 -6.16 -15.03
CA VAL A 19 -2.35 -7.25 -14.06
C VAL A 19 -3.31 -8.41 -14.37
N LEU A 20 -4.56 -8.14 -14.71
CA LEU A 20 -5.52 -9.16 -15.12
C LEU A 20 -5.04 -9.91 -16.37
N SER A 21 -4.45 -9.21 -17.34
CA SER A 21 -3.89 -9.84 -18.55
C SER A 21 -2.73 -10.78 -18.23
N ILE A 22 -1.84 -10.39 -17.30
CA ILE A 22 -0.76 -11.25 -16.81
C ILE A 22 -1.32 -12.49 -16.11
N ALA A 23 -2.29 -12.30 -15.22
CA ALA A 23 -2.92 -13.41 -14.51
C ALA A 23 -3.63 -14.39 -15.47
N ASN A 24 -4.38 -13.87 -16.45
CA ASN A 24 -5.01 -14.67 -17.48
C ASN A 24 -3.99 -15.44 -18.32
N THR A 25 -2.88 -14.79 -18.68
CA THR A 25 -1.79 -15.46 -19.42
C THR A 25 -1.21 -16.60 -18.61
N ALA A 26 -0.97 -16.41 -17.32
CA ALA A 26 -0.48 -17.47 -16.43
C ALA A 26 -1.46 -18.66 -16.35
N LEU A 27 -2.77 -18.38 -16.31
CA LEU A 27 -3.81 -19.41 -16.31
C LEU A 27 -3.88 -20.16 -17.63
N ILE A 28 -3.98 -19.46 -18.76
CA ILE A 28 -4.12 -20.05 -20.11
C ILE A 28 -2.89 -20.91 -20.46
N THR A 29 -1.71 -20.48 -20.05
CA THR A 29 -0.47 -21.23 -20.27
C THR A 29 -0.21 -22.32 -19.23
N GLY A 30 -1.17 -22.56 -18.32
CA GLY A 30 -1.11 -23.60 -17.31
C GLY A 30 0.02 -23.41 -16.29
N ASN A 31 0.36 -22.16 -15.96
CA ASN A 31 1.41 -21.82 -14.99
C ASN A 31 0.86 -21.45 -13.60
N ALA A 32 -0.44 -21.60 -13.38
CA ALA A 32 -1.04 -21.47 -12.06
C ALA A 32 -1.05 -22.82 -11.32
N GLY A 33 -0.77 -22.83 -10.03
CA GLY A 33 -0.83 -24.01 -9.17
C GLY A 33 0.26 -25.06 -9.40
N LYS A 34 1.32 -24.76 -10.13
CA LYS A 34 2.45 -25.66 -10.37
C LYS A 34 3.69 -25.21 -9.57
N ILE A 35 4.43 -26.18 -9.04
CA ILE A 35 5.72 -25.90 -8.36
C ILE A 35 6.68 -25.23 -9.36
N GLY A 36 7.29 -24.14 -8.98
CA GLY A 36 8.21 -23.37 -9.81
C GLY A 36 7.56 -22.53 -10.92
N ALA A 37 6.23 -22.36 -10.86
CA ALA A 37 5.48 -21.53 -11.80
C ALA A 37 4.49 -20.63 -11.04
N GLY A 38 4.00 -19.58 -11.70
CA GLY A 38 2.99 -18.68 -11.13
C GLY A 38 3.23 -17.21 -11.43
N THR A 39 2.70 -16.36 -10.56
CA THR A 39 2.81 -14.90 -10.69
C THR A 39 3.60 -14.34 -9.51
N MET A 40 4.48 -13.36 -9.77
CA MET A 40 5.34 -12.74 -8.77
C MET A 40 5.33 -11.20 -8.92
N PRO A 41 4.38 -10.51 -8.27
CA PRO A 41 4.42 -9.04 -8.22
C PRO A 41 5.58 -8.58 -7.34
N ILE A 42 6.51 -7.81 -7.92
CA ILE A 42 7.66 -7.24 -7.22
C ILE A 42 7.28 -5.87 -6.71
N ARG A 43 7.27 -5.69 -5.39
CA ARG A 43 6.96 -4.40 -4.77
C ARG A 43 8.13 -3.42 -4.91
N GLY A 44 7.84 -2.12 -4.83
CA GLY A 44 8.85 -1.07 -4.99
C GLY A 44 9.78 -0.98 -3.79
N HIS A 45 9.26 -0.52 -2.66
CA HIS A 45 10.04 -0.35 -1.44
C HIS A 45 10.11 -1.62 -0.59
N SER A 46 11.22 -1.75 0.16
CA SER A 46 11.41 -2.82 1.12
C SER A 46 10.27 -2.81 2.14
N ASN A 47 9.61 -3.95 2.30
CA ASN A 47 8.57 -4.18 3.30
C ASN A 47 7.37 -3.20 3.24
N VAL A 48 7.04 -2.63 2.09
CA VAL A 48 5.86 -1.77 1.93
C VAL A 48 4.56 -2.48 2.34
N GLN A 49 4.48 -3.79 2.15
CA GLN A 49 3.35 -4.61 2.59
C GLN A 49 3.31 -4.75 4.11
N GLY A 50 4.46 -4.92 4.75
CA GLY A 50 4.57 -4.99 6.20
C GLY A 50 4.10 -3.70 6.88
N PHE A 51 4.46 -2.55 6.34
CA PHE A 51 3.94 -1.26 6.83
C PHE A 51 2.41 -1.22 6.82
N GLY A 52 1.78 -1.60 5.72
CA GLY A 52 0.32 -1.68 5.63
C GLY A 52 -0.28 -2.68 6.61
N SER A 53 0.33 -3.86 6.74
CA SER A 53 -0.11 -4.92 7.67
C SER A 53 0.01 -4.50 9.14
N MET A 54 1.01 -3.69 9.47
CA MET A 54 1.19 -3.12 10.81
C MET A 54 0.29 -1.90 11.09
N GLY A 55 -0.58 -1.56 10.17
CA GLY A 55 -1.55 -0.49 10.37
C GLY A 55 -1.04 0.91 10.00
N VAL A 56 0.09 1.06 9.32
CA VAL A 56 0.53 2.37 8.80
C VAL A 56 -0.28 2.70 7.55
N THR A 57 -1.53 3.07 7.76
CA THR A 57 -2.51 3.41 6.72
C THR A 57 -3.30 4.63 7.14
N VAL A 58 -3.88 5.34 6.18
CA VAL A 58 -4.70 6.55 6.45
C VAL A 58 -6.02 6.24 7.15
N LYS A 59 -6.50 5.01 7.02
CA LYS A 59 -7.74 4.55 7.65
C LYS A 59 -7.60 3.10 8.10
N HIS A 60 -7.87 2.86 9.36
CA HIS A 60 -7.90 1.50 9.93
C HIS A 60 -9.28 0.86 9.82
N GLY A 61 -9.32 -0.46 9.67
CA GLY A 61 -10.55 -1.23 9.87
C GLY A 61 -11.03 -1.16 11.33
N GLU A 62 -12.33 -1.34 11.56
CA GLU A 62 -12.92 -1.23 12.89
C GLU A 62 -12.34 -2.25 13.89
N GLU A 63 -12.04 -3.46 13.44
CA GLU A 63 -11.41 -4.50 14.28
C GLU A 63 -10.04 -4.06 14.82
N ILE A 64 -9.21 -3.47 13.97
CA ILE A 64 -7.89 -2.95 14.36
C ILE A 64 -8.04 -1.78 15.33
N LYS A 65 -8.97 -0.86 15.08
CA LYS A 65 -9.25 0.25 15.98
C LYS A 65 -9.67 -0.21 17.38
N GLN A 66 -10.57 -1.17 17.45
CA GLN A 66 -11.04 -1.74 18.71
C GLN A 66 -9.90 -2.43 19.46
N ALA A 67 -9.10 -3.25 18.77
CA ALA A 67 -7.97 -3.94 19.38
C ALA A 67 -6.93 -2.95 19.93
N LEU A 68 -6.57 -1.93 19.14
CA LEU A 68 -5.62 -0.90 19.56
C LEU A 68 -6.17 -0.02 20.69
N SER A 69 -7.45 0.37 20.64
CA SER A 69 -8.09 1.13 21.72
C SER A 69 -8.07 0.37 23.04
N LYS A 70 -8.34 -0.93 22.99
CA LYS A 70 -8.26 -1.81 24.16
C LYS A 70 -6.83 -1.92 24.71
N LEU A 71 -5.85 -2.08 23.82
CA LEU A 71 -4.44 -2.18 24.19
C LEU A 71 -3.91 -0.89 24.82
N LEU A 72 -4.29 0.26 24.27
CA LEU A 72 -3.83 1.58 24.71
C LEU A 72 -4.65 2.14 25.89
N GLY A 73 -5.77 1.49 26.26
CA GLY A 73 -6.67 1.95 27.31
C GLY A 73 -7.39 3.27 27.01
N LYS A 74 -7.45 3.67 25.73
CA LYS A 74 -8.09 4.91 25.26
C LYS A 74 -8.64 4.77 23.86
N PRO A 75 -9.70 5.51 23.50
CA PRO A 75 -10.20 5.52 22.14
C PRO A 75 -9.17 6.08 21.18
N LEU A 76 -9.10 5.51 19.99
CA LEU A 76 -8.32 6.08 18.89
C LEU A 76 -9.07 7.24 18.25
N ASN A 77 -8.29 8.15 17.64
CA ASN A 77 -8.87 9.22 16.83
C ASN A 77 -9.61 8.61 15.63
N GLU A 78 -10.86 9.00 15.44
CA GLU A 78 -11.71 8.56 14.33
C GLU A 78 -11.44 9.31 13.03
N THR A 79 -10.76 10.46 13.12
CA THR A 79 -10.42 11.26 11.95
C THR A 79 -9.40 10.50 11.08
N PRO A 80 -9.70 10.23 9.80
CA PRO A 80 -8.75 9.60 8.89
C PRO A 80 -7.47 10.43 8.78
N GLY A 81 -6.32 9.74 8.62
CA GLY A 81 -5.06 10.38 8.30
C GLY A 81 -5.05 10.94 6.87
N TYR A 82 -4.01 11.68 6.54
CA TYR A 82 -3.78 12.19 5.20
C TYR A 82 -2.95 11.23 4.36
N HIS A 83 -3.29 11.08 3.08
CA HIS A 83 -2.35 10.58 2.09
C HIS A 83 -1.22 11.60 1.87
N THR A 84 -0.07 11.17 1.37
CA THR A 84 1.11 12.03 1.22
C THR A 84 0.80 13.34 0.48
N ARG A 85 0.05 13.29 -0.61
CA ARG A 85 -0.34 14.48 -1.38
C ARG A 85 -1.20 15.44 -0.56
N ASP A 86 -2.21 14.90 0.12
CA ASP A 86 -3.15 15.70 0.93
C ASP A 86 -2.45 16.25 2.18
N LEU A 87 -1.48 15.52 2.72
CA LEU A 87 -0.65 15.95 3.83
C LEU A 87 0.19 17.17 3.48
N ILE A 88 0.80 17.19 2.30
CA ILE A 88 1.57 18.35 1.80
C ILE A 88 0.65 19.56 1.64
N ALA A 89 -0.49 19.38 1.00
CA ALA A 89 -1.48 20.46 0.82
C ALA A 89 -2.02 20.97 2.17
N ALA A 90 -2.24 20.09 3.14
CA ALA A 90 -2.67 20.48 4.48
C ALA A 90 -1.57 21.23 5.25
N ALA A 91 -0.30 20.88 5.06
CA ALA A 91 0.83 21.58 5.63
C ALA A 91 0.98 22.98 5.03
N GLU A 92 0.82 23.14 3.73
CA GLU A 92 0.82 24.45 3.05
C GLU A 92 -0.28 25.37 3.58
N LEU A 93 -1.44 24.82 3.91
CA LEU A 93 -2.56 25.56 4.51
C LEU A 93 -2.41 25.79 6.04
N GLY A 94 -1.28 25.43 6.64
CA GLY A 94 -1.02 25.59 8.08
C GLY A 94 -1.86 24.67 8.96
N LYS A 95 -2.47 23.61 8.43
CA LYS A 95 -3.26 22.63 9.19
C LYS A 95 -2.39 21.61 9.91
N ILE A 96 -1.12 21.49 9.51
CA ILE A 96 -0.13 20.59 10.09
C ILE A 96 1.02 21.44 10.62
N ASN A 97 1.24 21.39 11.93
CA ASN A 97 2.28 22.18 12.60
C ASN A 97 3.62 21.44 12.72
N THR A 98 3.59 20.12 12.64
CA THR A 98 4.80 19.29 12.79
C THR A 98 4.72 18.12 11.82
N LEU A 99 5.80 17.87 11.09
CA LEU A 99 5.95 16.77 10.17
C LEU A 99 7.20 15.97 10.51
N PHE A 100 7.06 14.68 10.73
CA PHE A 100 8.16 13.76 10.92
C PHE A 100 8.38 12.93 9.66
N CYS A 101 9.48 13.21 8.93
CA CYS A 101 9.84 12.52 7.71
C CYS A 101 10.87 11.43 8.01
N LEU A 102 10.52 10.18 7.73
CA LEU A 102 11.43 9.04 7.89
C LEU A 102 11.72 8.41 6.53
N GLY A 103 12.98 8.51 6.08
CA GLY A 103 13.45 7.88 4.85
C GLY A 103 12.88 8.48 3.56
N GLY A 104 12.30 9.67 3.61
CA GLY A 104 11.75 10.38 2.45
C GLY A 104 12.17 11.84 2.41
N ASN A 105 12.34 12.39 1.20
CA ASN A 105 12.54 13.80 0.97
C ASN A 105 11.31 14.38 0.26
N LEU A 106 10.45 15.06 1.00
CA LEU A 106 9.22 15.66 0.47
C LEU A 106 9.45 17.04 -0.16
N TYR A 107 10.68 17.56 -0.08
CA TYR A 107 11.05 18.88 -0.60
C TYR A 107 11.77 18.82 -1.96
N ALA A 108 12.29 17.67 -2.37
CA ALA A 108 13.03 17.49 -3.61
C ALA A 108 12.12 17.17 -4.79
#